data_b2b194944eeb5439a8dc90424eb612aa
#
_entry.id   b2b194944eeb5439a8dc90424eb612aa
#
_cell.length_a   1.000
_cell.length_b   1.000
_cell.length_c   1.000
_cell.angle_alpha   90.00
_cell.angle_beta   90.00
_cell.angle_gamma   90.00
#
_symmetry.space_group_name_H-M   'P 1'
#
loop_
_entity.id
_entity.type
_entity.pdbx_description
1 polymer ?
#
loop_
_entity_poly.entity_id
_entity_poly.type
_entity_poly.pdbx_seq_one_letter_code
_entity_poly.pdbx_strand_id
1 'polypeptide(L)'
;FYRAVAKINLDDFKGAEEDCTLCLQRNPFLTQAYYARGIARQSQEKYDEAIDDYQKGLEFKPEDRQMLVNMAVAFIQKKDYNGAEKTFDDLMTAHPKYSMNYMTRGAMYLEKGDTLKALADYNKAIEMDPYYAPAYGNRAILHYQMDDYKDALADLNEALRLDTRESGYYINRGLVRYQMNDLRGAMADYDQVISMDSRNLIARFNRGLLRFQVGDNNRAIEDFDVVIQQEPDNYMAYYNRALLRFETGDYRGAVQDYDVVLKQYPTFQPGFVSRSEAKRKLGDNVGADRDYWAAIKMEEQAKNGQLPKTSSSGSNTAVNGDAKTDDSEENTREQSDKNINKFNRLVVYDKEQERKSKYQSEVRGRVQDRNVHVDLEPQFVLTYYEKADPVKKLVYYDKMVEDYNGQMVLKRKLRITNEEAALTEDQIAVHFASIDEYSAEIERDPNNANAYFGRAMDFMLVQDFSEAIKNFSEAIERDPSFTMAY
;
A
#
# COMPACT_ATOMS: atom_id res chain seq x y z
N PHE A 1 26.54 3.74 -5.01
CA PHE A 1 25.57 3.02 -4.20
C PHE A 1 24.63 3.98 -3.45
N TYR A 2 25.16 4.95 -2.70
CA TYR A 2 24.34 5.84 -1.88
C TYR A 2 23.46 6.79 -2.68
N ARG A 3 23.89 7.21 -3.87
CA ARG A 3 23.03 7.95 -4.79
C ARG A 3 21.84 7.10 -5.24
N ALA A 4 22.05 5.80 -5.48
CA ALA A 4 20.96 4.88 -5.79
C ALA A 4 19.95 4.77 -4.62
N VAL A 5 20.45 4.67 -3.39
CA VAL A 5 19.59 4.65 -2.18
C VAL A 5 18.80 5.95 -2.06
N ALA A 6 19.44 7.11 -2.26
CA ALA A 6 18.73 8.40 -2.25
C ALA A 6 17.63 8.48 -3.33
N LYS A 7 17.91 7.94 -4.54
CA LYS A 7 16.95 7.88 -5.64
C LYS A 7 15.77 6.96 -5.31
N ILE A 8 16.00 5.82 -4.65
CA ILE A 8 14.92 4.92 -4.19
C ILE A 8 14.00 5.67 -3.24
N ASN A 9 14.54 6.44 -2.29
CA ASN A 9 13.74 7.24 -1.35
C ASN A 9 12.92 8.36 -2.02
N LEU A 10 13.30 8.75 -3.24
CA LEU A 10 12.55 9.70 -4.08
C LEU A 10 11.69 9.02 -5.16
N ASP A 11 11.53 7.69 -5.11
CA ASP A 11 10.82 6.89 -6.10
C ASP A 11 11.44 6.95 -7.53
N ASP A 12 12.70 7.42 -7.66
CA ASP A 12 13.45 7.34 -8.93
C ASP A 12 14.08 5.96 -9.09
N PHE A 13 13.23 4.94 -9.27
CA PHE A 13 13.66 3.55 -9.37
C PHE A 13 14.50 3.28 -10.60
N LYS A 14 14.24 3.97 -11.71
CA LYS A 14 15.04 3.81 -12.93
C LYS A 14 16.47 4.33 -12.74
N GLY A 15 16.61 5.52 -12.20
CA GLY A 15 17.92 6.08 -11.92
C GLY A 15 18.67 5.30 -10.85
N ALA A 16 17.96 4.71 -9.88
CA ALA A 16 18.54 3.83 -8.88
C ALA A 16 19.07 2.52 -9.50
N GLU A 17 18.31 1.89 -10.41
CA GLU A 17 18.75 0.69 -11.15
C GLU A 17 20.01 0.95 -11.96
N GLU A 18 20.08 2.11 -12.66
CA GLU A 18 21.27 2.52 -13.42
C GLU A 18 22.50 2.67 -12.51
N ASP A 19 22.36 3.38 -11.40
CA ASP A 19 23.46 3.60 -10.44
C ASP A 19 23.91 2.30 -9.78
N CYS A 20 23.00 1.42 -9.37
CA CYS A 20 23.34 0.09 -8.85
C CYS A 20 24.05 -0.77 -9.89
N THR A 21 23.63 -0.69 -11.16
CA THR A 21 24.28 -1.42 -12.25
C THR A 21 25.71 -0.95 -12.46
N LEU A 22 25.95 0.36 -12.47
CA LEU A 22 27.30 0.92 -12.54
C LEU A 22 28.16 0.51 -11.32
N CYS A 23 27.55 0.48 -10.14
CA CYS A 23 28.20 0.02 -8.93
C CYS A 23 28.64 -1.44 -9.03
N LEU A 24 27.75 -2.33 -9.50
CA LEU A 24 28.03 -3.76 -9.66
C LEU A 24 29.04 -4.07 -10.78
N GLN A 25 29.08 -3.25 -11.83
CA GLN A 25 30.14 -3.35 -12.85
C GLN A 25 31.54 -3.11 -12.28
N ARG A 26 31.65 -2.27 -11.26
CA ARG A 26 32.92 -1.95 -10.58
C ARG A 26 33.23 -2.90 -9.44
N ASN A 27 32.23 -3.26 -8.68
CA ASN A 27 32.34 -4.20 -7.56
C ASN A 27 31.21 -5.24 -7.62
N PRO A 28 31.43 -6.36 -8.33
CA PRO A 28 30.44 -7.44 -8.45
C PRO A 28 30.13 -8.16 -7.12
N PHE A 29 30.91 -7.92 -6.07
CA PHE A 29 30.74 -8.56 -4.76
C PHE A 29 29.94 -7.70 -3.78
N LEU A 30 29.49 -6.51 -4.19
CA LEU A 30 28.72 -5.61 -3.32
C LEU A 30 27.27 -6.11 -3.21
N THR A 31 27.01 -6.93 -2.21
CA THR A 31 25.72 -7.58 -1.96
C THR A 31 24.59 -6.57 -1.82
N GLN A 32 24.83 -5.44 -1.15
CA GLN A 32 23.86 -4.37 -0.97
C GLN A 32 23.40 -3.74 -2.29
N ALA A 33 24.26 -3.72 -3.31
CA ALA A 33 23.87 -3.17 -4.61
C ALA A 33 22.94 -4.12 -5.37
N TYR A 34 23.10 -5.45 -5.22
CA TYR A 34 22.10 -6.41 -5.72
C TYR A 34 20.76 -6.21 -5.02
N TYR A 35 20.76 -6.09 -3.70
CA TYR A 35 19.56 -5.85 -2.92
C TYR A 35 18.82 -4.57 -3.36
N ALA A 36 19.53 -3.44 -3.43
CA ALA A 36 18.97 -2.15 -3.84
C ALA A 36 18.46 -2.17 -5.29
N ARG A 37 19.21 -2.85 -6.22
CA ARG A 37 18.76 -3.00 -7.60
C ARG A 37 17.53 -3.89 -7.71
N GLY A 38 17.48 -4.96 -6.93
CA GLY A 38 16.31 -5.82 -6.81
C GLY A 38 15.07 -5.04 -6.39
N ILE A 39 15.17 -4.20 -5.34
CA ILE A 39 14.07 -3.31 -4.93
C ILE A 39 13.67 -2.35 -6.05
N ALA A 40 14.65 -1.68 -6.67
CA ALA A 40 14.38 -0.73 -7.75
C ALA A 40 13.69 -1.41 -8.95
N ARG A 41 14.05 -2.65 -9.29
CA ARG A 41 13.43 -3.45 -10.34
C ARG A 41 12.04 -3.95 -9.96
N GLN A 42 11.87 -4.40 -8.72
CA GLN A 42 10.58 -4.83 -8.19
C GLN A 42 9.56 -3.68 -8.21
N SER A 43 9.96 -2.47 -7.82
CA SER A 43 9.12 -1.27 -7.90
C SER A 43 8.80 -0.82 -9.33
N GLN A 44 9.55 -1.31 -10.32
CA GLN A 44 9.27 -1.14 -11.76
C GLN A 44 8.51 -2.32 -12.37
N GLU A 45 7.99 -3.25 -11.54
CA GLU A 45 7.29 -4.48 -11.97
C GLU A 45 8.19 -5.47 -12.78
N LYS A 46 9.51 -5.28 -12.72
CA LYS A 46 10.51 -6.18 -13.34
C LYS A 46 10.85 -7.32 -12.38
N TYR A 47 9.85 -8.16 -12.11
CA TYR A 47 9.94 -9.17 -11.05
C TYR A 47 11.01 -10.25 -11.30
N ASP A 48 11.17 -10.70 -12.54
CA ASP A 48 12.18 -11.72 -12.88
C ASP A 48 13.59 -11.19 -12.64
N GLU A 49 13.88 -9.98 -13.10
CA GLU A 49 15.19 -9.37 -12.93
C GLU A 49 15.47 -9.02 -11.45
N ALA A 50 14.41 -8.70 -10.67
CA ALA A 50 14.53 -8.48 -9.23
C ALA A 50 14.87 -9.79 -8.51
N ILE A 51 14.20 -10.90 -8.85
CA ILE A 51 14.47 -12.23 -8.30
C ILE A 51 15.91 -12.66 -8.62
N ASP A 52 16.38 -12.45 -9.86
CA ASP A 52 17.76 -12.74 -10.26
C ASP A 52 18.78 -11.95 -9.42
N ASP A 53 18.50 -10.68 -9.12
CA ASP A 53 19.35 -9.87 -8.27
C ASP A 53 19.37 -10.38 -6.82
N TYR A 54 18.20 -10.70 -6.25
CA TYR A 54 18.17 -11.28 -4.91
C TYR A 54 18.88 -12.62 -4.82
N GLN A 55 18.72 -13.49 -5.82
CA GLN A 55 19.44 -14.76 -5.90
C GLN A 55 20.95 -14.57 -5.95
N LYS A 56 21.45 -13.63 -6.77
CA LYS A 56 22.88 -13.30 -6.81
C LYS A 56 23.39 -12.73 -5.50
N GLY A 57 22.59 -11.89 -4.83
CA GLY A 57 22.93 -11.41 -3.50
C GLY A 57 23.03 -12.54 -2.48
N LEU A 58 22.11 -13.52 -2.55
CA LEU A 58 22.07 -14.69 -1.68
C LEU A 58 23.21 -15.70 -1.95
N GLU A 59 23.82 -15.72 -3.14
CA GLU A 59 25.06 -16.48 -3.37
C GLU A 59 26.20 -16.06 -2.44
N PHE A 60 26.26 -14.75 -2.07
CA PHE A 60 27.26 -14.21 -1.17
C PHE A 60 26.79 -14.20 0.30
N LYS A 61 25.49 -14.07 0.54
CA LYS A 61 24.88 -14.08 1.88
C LYS A 61 23.62 -14.97 1.89
N PRO A 62 23.78 -16.30 1.99
CA PRO A 62 22.66 -17.26 1.81
C PRO A 62 21.51 -17.10 2.83
N GLU A 63 21.81 -16.56 4.02
CA GLU A 63 20.84 -16.38 5.10
C GLU A 63 20.43 -14.91 5.27
N ASP A 64 20.60 -14.07 4.23
CA ASP A 64 20.16 -12.69 4.32
C ASP A 64 18.62 -12.64 4.32
N ARG A 65 18.06 -12.34 5.50
CA ARG A 65 16.61 -12.36 5.72
C ARG A 65 15.89 -11.38 4.82
N GLN A 66 16.43 -10.19 4.61
CA GLN A 66 15.80 -9.14 3.83
C GLN A 66 15.71 -9.53 2.34
N MET A 67 16.79 -10.13 1.81
CA MET A 67 16.77 -10.63 0.43
C MET A 67 15.79 -11.77 0.26
N LEU A 68 15.74 -12.72 1.22
CA LEU A 68 14.77 -13.83 1.18
C LEU A 68 13.33 -13.32 1.25
N VAL A 69 13.03 -12.38 2.14
CA VAL A 69 11.68 -11.78 2.25
C VAL A 69 11.31 -11.09 0.94
N ASN A 70 12.17 -10.19 0.42
CA ASN A 70 11.83 -9.43 -0.79
C ASN A 70 11.78 -10.33 -2.04
N MET A 71 12.59 -11.39 -2.10
CA MET A 71 12.48 -12.39 -3.17
C MET A 71 11.15 -13.14 -3.09
N ALA A 72 10.70 -13.55 -1.90
CA ALA A 72 9.40 -14.18 -1.73
C ALA A 72 8.26 -13.23 -2.16
N VAL A 73 8.35 -11.95 -1.80
CA VAL A 73 7.39 -10.92 -2.23
C VAL A 73 7.40 -10.74 -3.75
N ALA A 74 8.57 -10.70 -4.38
CA ALA A 74 8.67 -10.59 -5.83
C ALA A 74 8.03 -11.80 -6.55
N PHE A 75 8.19 -13.02 -6.00
CA PHE A 75 7.49 -14.19 -6.48
C PHE A 75 5.96 -14.09 -6.32
N ILE A 76 5.47 -13.54 -5.18
CA ILE A 76 4.04 -13.31 -4.94
C ILE A 76 3.50 -12.31 -5.98
N GLN A 77 4.18 -11.18 -6.17
CA GLN A 77 3.78 -10.15 -7.13
C GLN A 77 3.76 -10.67 -8.58
N LYS A 78 4.68 -11.59 -8.90
CA LYS A 78 4.67 -12.34 -10.17
C LYS A 78 3.57 -13.41 -10.24
N LYS A 79 2.88 -13.71 -9.13
CA LYS A 79 1.93 -14.83 -8.97
C LYS A 79 2.57 -16.23 -9.11
N ASP A 80 3.87 -16.31 -8.90
CA ASP A 80 4.60 -17.59 -8.78
C ASP A 80 4.61 -18.05 -7.31
N TYR A 81 3.46 -18.54 -6.86
CA TYR A 81 3.29 -18.99 -5.48
C TYR A 81 4.17 -20.19 -5.11
N ASN A 82 4.61 -20.98 -6.09
CA ASN A 82 5.52 -22.09 -5.82
C ASN A 82 6.94 -21.59 -5.52
N GLY A 83 7.42 -20.61 -6.27
CA GLY A 83 8.69 -19.93 -6.00
C GLY A 83 8.67 -19.23 -4.64
N ALA A 84 7.57 -18.54 -4.33
CA ALA A 84 7.37 -17.90 -3.03
C ALA A 84 7.39 -18.93 -1.88
N GLU A 85 6.63 -20.03 -1.98
CA GLU A 85 6.54 -21.07 -0.95
C GLU A 85 7.92 -21.67 -0.64
N LYS A 86 8.71 -22.00 -1.68
CA LYS A 86 10.09 -22.47 -1.52
C LYS A 86 10.98 -21.44 -0.82
N THR A 87 10.87 -20.17 -1.21
CA THR A 87 11.68 -19.09 -0.60
C THR A 87 11.29 -18.89 0.86
N PHE A 88 10.01 -19.03 1.23
CA PHE A 88 9.58 -18.99 2.63
C PHE A 88 10.09 -20.19 3.43
N ASP A 89 10.20 -21.39 2.83
CA ASP A 89 10.77 -22.55 3.51
C ASP A 89 12.25 -22.32 3.83
N ASP A 90 13.01 -21.74 2.87
CA ASP A 90 14.40 -21.33 3.10
C ASP A 90 14.49 -20.25 4.20
N LEU A 91 13.62 -19.23 4.13
CA LEU A 91 13.55 -18.14 5.11
C LEU A 91 13.23 -18.65 6.53
N MET A 92 12.29 -19.57 6.66
CA MET A 92 11.89 -20.13 7.96
C MET A 92 12.94 -21.10 8.51
N THR A 93 13.69 -21.75 7.64
CA THR A 93 14.83 -22.58 8.05
C THR A 93 15.96 -21.73 8.60
N ALA A 94 16.30 -20.64 7.92
CA ALA A 94 17.36 -19.71 8.35
C ALA A 94 16.92 -18.86 9.56
N HIS A 95 15.65 -18.43 9.59
CA HIS A 95 15.13 -17.47 10.55
C HIS A 95 13.81 -17.94 11.21
N PRO A 96 13.80 -19.04 11.98
CA PRO A 96 12.57 -19.67 12.50
C PRO A 96 11.84 -18.85 13.57
N LYS A 97 12.49 -17.82 14.13
CA LYS A 97 11.96 -17.07 15.29
C LYS A 97 11.26 -15.75 14.92
N TYR A 98 11.12 -15.45 13.66
CA TYR A 98 10.48 -14.20 13.21
C TYR A 98 9.00 -14.45 12.88
N SER A 99 8.08 -13.95 13.72
CA SER A 99 6.63 -14.05 13.53
C SER A 99 6.16 -13.43 12.21
N MET A 100 6.84 -12.36 11.76
CA MET A 100 6.55 -11.68 10.50
C MET A 100 6.68 -12.61 9.28
N ASN A 101 7.59 -13.59 9.29
CA ASN A 101 7.72 -14.56 8.19
C ASN A 101 6.44 -15.36 7.99
N TYR A 102 5.82 -15.79 9.09
CA TYR A 102 4.53 -16.50 9.06
C TYR A 102 3.40 -15.56 8.61
N MET A 103 3.42 -14.29 9.05
CA MET A 103 2.46 -13.30 8.59
C MET A 103 2.47 -13.13 7.08
N THR A 104 3.67 -12.95 6.51
CA THR A 104 3.84 -12.75 5.08
C THR A 104 3.45 -13.99 4.28
N ARG A 105 3.84 -15.19 4.75
CA ARG A 105 3.43 -16.44 4.09
C ARG A 105 1.92 -16.67 4.22
N GLY A 106 1.33 -16.35 5.35
CA GLY A 106 -0.12 -16.41 5.54
C GLY A 106 -0.88 -15.51 4.56
N ALA A 107 -0.39 -14.28 4.34
CA ALA A 107 -0.95 -13.37 3.34
C ALA A 107 -0.83 -13.95 1.91
N MET A 108 0.31 -14.55 1.55
CA MET A 108 0.47 -15.27 0.29
C MET A 108 -0.53 -16.42 0.12
N TYR A 109 -0.73 -17.23 1.17
CA TYR A 109 -1.72 -18.32 1.11
C TYR A 109 -3.15 -17.80 0.95
N LEU A 110 -3.48 -16.66 1.58
CA LEU A 110 -4.77 -16.01 1.42
C LEU A 110 -4.98 -15.56 -0.03
N GLU A 111 -3.97 -14.96 -0.66
CA GLU A 111 -4.02 -14.55 -2.07
C GLU A 111 -4.12 -15.77 -3.01
N LYS A 112 -3.41 -16.85 -2.70
CA LYS A 112 -3.52 -18.14 -3.41
C LYS A 112 -4.90 -18.80 -3.25
N GLY A 113 -5.72 -18.35 -2.27
CA GLY A 113 -7.01 -18.94 -1.92
C GLY A 113 -6.92 -20.13 -0.96
N ASP A 114 -5.75 -20.39 -0.37
CA ASP A 114 -5.55 -21.47 0.62
C ASP A 114 -5.79 -20.91 2.05
N THR A 115 -7.06 -20.72 2.38
CA THR A 115 -7.48 -20.14 3.67
C THR A 115 -7.03 -20.95 4.87
N LEU A 116 -6.93 -22.28 4.75
CA LEU A 116 -6.52 -23.14 5.88
C LEU A 116 -5.03 -22.97 6.20
N LYS A 117 -4.18 -22.90 5.19
CA LYS A 117 -2.75 -22.63 5.41
C LYS A 117 -2.53 -21.21 5.92
N ALA A 118 -3.27 -20.23 5.40
CA ALA A 118 -3.22 -18.85 5.89
C ALA A 118 -3.57 -18.78 7.39
N LEU A 119 -4.66 -19.46 7.80
CA LEU A 119 -5.07 -19.52 9.21
C LEU A 119 -4.01 -20.18 10.10
N ALA A 120 -3.38 -21.27 9.63
CA ALA A 120 -2.32 -21.93 10.37
C ALA A 120 -1.10 -21.01 10.58
N ASP A 121 -0.73 -20.25 9.57
CA ASP A 121 0.40 -19.31 9.64
C ASP A 121 0.08 -18.12 10.58
N TYR A 122 -1.10 -17.53 10.48
CA TYR A 122 -1.51 -16.45 11.40
C TYR A 122 -1.59 -16.94 12.86
N ASN A 123 -2.08 -18.17 13.08
CA ASN A 123 -2.05 -18.79 14.41
C ASN A 123 -0.61 -18.93 14.92
N LYS A 124 0.31 -19.37 14.05
CA LYS A 124 1.72 -19.51 14.41
C LYS A 124 2.39 -18.18 14.71
N ALA A 125 2.07 -17.14 13.94
CA ALA A 125 2.57 -15.79 14.19
C ALA A 125 2.12 -15.26 15.57
N ILE A 126 0.86 -15.48 15.94
CA ILE A 126 0.30 -15.09 17.24
C ILE A 126 0.91 -15.92 18.39
N GLU A 127 1.12 -17.22 18.19
CA GLU A 127 1.80 -18.08 19.19
C GLU A 127 3.21 -17.56 19.49
N MET A 128 3.92 -17.08 18.47
CA MET A 128 5.28 -16.59 18.60
C MET A 128 5.36 -15.17 19.17
N ASP A 129 4.43 -14.31 18.80
CA ASP A 129 4.33 -12.95 19.31
C ASP A 129 2.86 -12.61 19.64
N PRO A 130 2.39 -12.90 20.87
CA PRO A 130 1.02 -12.59 21.29
C PRO A 130 0.70 -11.10 21.41
N TYR A 131 1.70 -10.22 21.27
CA TYR A 131 1.52 -8.77 21.34
C TYR A 131 1.53 -8.09 19.95
N TYR A 132 1.62 -8.87 18.88
CA TYR A 132 1.65 -8.36 17.53
C TYR A 132 0.23 -8.14 16.99
N ALA A 133 -0.31 -6.93 17.19
CA ALA A 133 -1.68 -6.56 16.80
C ALA A 133 -2.03 -6.87 15.33
N PRO A 134 -1.15 -6.65 14.31
CA PRO A 134 -1.48 -6.97 12.93
C PRO A 134 -1.81 -8.45 12.68
N ALA A 135 -1.25 -9.38 13.46
CA ALA A 135 -1.56 -10.79 13.30
C ALA A 135 -3.03 -11.11 13.62
N TYR A 136 -3.55 -10.51 14.68
CA TYR A 136 -4.98 -10.62 15.02
C TYR A 136 -5.84 -9.92 13.97
N GLY A 137 -5.46 -8.72 13.51
CA GLY A 137 -6.19 -7.98 12.48
C GLY A 137 -6.34 -8.78 11.17
N ASN A 138 -5.26 -9.39 10.69
CA ASN A 138 -5.27 -10.21 9.47
C ASN A 138 -6.04 -11.52 9.67
N ARG A 139 -5.91 -12.18 10.83
CA ARG A 139 -6.69 -13.39 11.13
C ARG A 139 -8.18 -13.07 11.24
N ALA A 140 -8.54 -11.91 11.77
CA ALA A 140 -9.93 -11.47 11.83
C ALA A 140 -10.55 -11.28 10.44
N ILE A 141 -9.80 -10.72 9.48
CA ILE A 141 -10.26 -10.59 8.09
C ILE A 141 -10.49 -11.98 7.49
N LEU A 142 -9.60 -12.93 7.75
CA LEU A 142 -9.76 -14.30 7.30
C LEU A 142 -11.00 -14.97 7.91
N HIS A 143 -11.20 -14.84 9.24
CA HIS A 143 -12.41 -15.33 9.91
C HIS A 143 -13.68 -14.69 9.35
N TYR A 144 -13.65 -13.37 9.05
CA TYR A 144 -14.75 -12.68 8.39
C TYR A 144 -15.06 -13.26 7.00
N GLN A 145 -14.06 -13.59 6.20
CA GLN A 145 -14.24 -14.22 4.88
C GLN A 145 -14.80 -15.64 4.96
N MET A 146 -14.56 -16.32 6.09
CA MET A 146 -15.09 -17.64 6.40
C MET A 146 -16.47 -17.60 7.07
N ASP A 147 -17.10 -16.42 7.18
CA ASP A 147 -18.34 -16.15 7.90
C ASP A 147 -18.29 -16.47 9.40
N ASP A 148 -17.08 -16.61 9.97
CA ASP A 148 -16.85 -16.82 11.40
C ASP A 148 -16.72 -15.48 12.14
N TYR A 149 -17.86 -14.80 12.22
CA TYR A 149 -17.92 -13.43 12.79
C TYR A 149 -17.59 -13.37 14.27
N LYS A 150 -17.77 -14.47 15.03
CA LYS A 150 -17.43 -14.48 16.45
C LYS A 150 -15.94 -14.44 16.69
N ASP A 151 -15.19 -15.26 15.99
CA ASP A 151 -13.75 -15.30 16.10
C ASP A 151 -13.11 -14.05 15.48
N ALA A 152 -13.68 -13.55 14.36
CA ALA A 152 -13.30 -12.24 13.80
C ALA A 152 -13.46 -11.10 14.82
N LEU A 153 -14.60 -11.07 15.56
CA LEU A 153 -14.84 -10.06 16.60
C LEU A 153 -13.86 -10.19 17.76
N ALA A 154 -13.57 -11.42 18.19
CA ALA A 154 -12.61 -11.68 19.27
C ALA A 154 -11.21 -11.19 18.90
N ASP A 155 -10.76 -11.49 17.69
CA ASP A 155 -9.47 -11.06 17.18
C ASP A 155 -9.37 -9.55 17.05
N LEU A 156 -10.39 -8.87 16.50
CA LEU A 156 -10.41 -7.41 16.39
C LEU A 156 -10.43 -6.72 17.76
N ASN A 157 -11.08 -7.30 18.74
CA ASN A 157 -11.02 -6.79 20.11
C ASN A 157 -9.61 -6.90 20.68
N GLU A 158 -8.91 -8.00 20.40
CA GLU A 158 -7.52 -8.18 20.85
C GLU A 158 -6.58 -7.25 20.08
N ALA A 159 -6.73 -7.12 18.78
CA ALA A 159 -5.97 -6.14 17.97
C ALA A 159 -6.12 -4.71 18.52
N LEU A 160 -7.34 -4.31 18.86
CA LEU A 160 -7.63 -2.99 19.43
C LEU A 160 -7.15 -2.83 20.88
N ARG A 161 -7.07 -3.91 21.65
CA ARG A 161 -6.45 -3.90 22.99
C ARG A 161 -4.94 -3.60 22.88
N LEU A 162 -4.29 -4.12 21.85
CA LEU A 162 -2.86 -3.96 21.61
C LEU A 162 -2.52 -2.63 20.91
N ASP A 163 -3.35 -2.22 19.96
CA ASP A 163 -3.19 -0.95 19.24
C ASP A 163 -4.53 -0.24 19.05
N THR A 164 -4.78 0.75 19.89
CA THR A 164 -6.00 1.58 19.86
C THR A 164 -5.99 2.68 18.80
N ARG A 165 -4.87 2.89 18.11
CA ARG A 165 -4.72 3.99 17.14
C ARG A 165 -4.95 3.56 15.70
N GLU A 166 -4.94 2.26 15.43
CA GLU A 166 -5.16 1.74 14.09
C GLU A 166 -6.65 1.79 13.74
N SER A 167 -7.02 2.74 12.88
CA SER A 167 -8.42 2.96 12.45
C SER A 167 -9.02 1.77 11.70
N GLY A 168 -8.19 0.99 11.01
CA GLY A 168 -8.59 -0.19 10.27
C GLY A 168 -9.25 -1.25 11.13
N TYR A 169 -8.77 -1.45 12.36
CA TYR A 169 -9.38 -2.43 13.27
C TYR A 169 -10.79 -2.02 13.70
N TYR A 170 -11.05 -0.73 13.91
CA TYR A 170 -12.40 -0.23 14.19
C TYR A 170 -13.32 -0.41 12.99
N ILE A 171 -12.86 -0.07 11.77
CA ILE A 171 -13.63 -0.23 10.54
C ILE A 171 -14.03 -1.69 10.33
N ASN A 172 -13.06 -2.60 10.45
CA ASN A 172 -13.30 -4.03 10.28
C ASN A 172 -14.17 -4.59 11.40
N ARG A 173 -14.02 -4.11 12.65
CA ARG A 173 -14.91 -4.51 13.75
C ARG A 173 -16.34 -4.00 13.55
N GLY A 174 -16.49 -2.79 13.05
CA GLY A 174 -17.79 -2.24 12.67
C GLY A 174 -18.47 -3.09 11.58
N LEU A 175 -17.69 -3.55 10.59
CA LEU A 175 -18.18 -4.45 9.55
C LEU A 175 -18.62 -5.81 10.12
N VAL A 176 -17.81 -6.43 10.98
CA VAL A 176 -18.15 -7.70 11.66
C VAL A 176 -19.40 -7.53 12.52
N ARG A 177 -19.50 -6.46 13.32
CA ARG A 177 -20.68 -6.15 14.16
C ARG A 177 -21.93 -5.94 13.32
N TYR A 178 -21.81 -5.30 12.16
CA TYR A 178 -22.91 -5.16 11.22
C TYR A 178 -23.43 -6.53 10.77
N GLN A 179 -22.55 -7.45 10.38
CA GLN A 179 -22.95 -8.82 10.00
C GLN A 179 -23.61 -9.60 11.15
N MET A 180 -23.20 -9.31 12.38
CA MET A 180 -23.78 -9.87 13.60
C MET A 180 -25.09 -9.15 14.03
N ASN A 181 -25.57 -8.19 13.25
CA ASN A 181 -26.72 -7.33 13.57
C ASN A 181 -26.54 -6.45 14.82
N ASP A 182 -25.29 -6.22 15.26
CA ASP A 182 -24.95 -5.21 16.28
C ASP A 182 -24.77 -3.84 15.63
N LEU A 183 -25.89 -3.26 15.18
CA LEU A 183 -25.87 -1.98 14.46
C LEU A 183 -25.39 -0.82 15.33
N ARG A 184 -25.64 -0.89 16.67
CA ARG A 184 -25.15 0.14 17.61
C ARG A 184 -23.66 0.08 17.79
N GLY A 185 -23.10 -1.12 17.95
CA GLY A 185 -21.66 -1.33 18.05
C GLY A 185 -20.93 -0.93 16.76
N ALA A 186 -21.49 -1.27 15.61
CA ALA A 186 -20.96 -0.85 14.32
C ALA A 186 -20.94 0.68 14.17
N MET A 187 -22.04 1.37 14.54
CA MET A 187 -22.12 2.83 14.52
C MET A 187 -21.03 3.46 15.39
N ALA A 188 -20.88 2.94 16.64
CA ALA A 188 -19.87 3.45 17.57
C ALA A 188 -18.45 3.29 17.04
N ASP A 189 -18.14 2.18 16.36
CA ASP A 189 -16.83 1.96 15.76
C ASP A 189 -16.55 2.95 14.63
N TYR A 190 -17.51 3.19 13.71
CA TYR A 190 -17.34 4.19 12.65
C TYR A 190 -17.26 5.62 13.20
N ASP A 191 -18.05 5.95 14.23
CA ASP A 191 -17.96 7.25 14.91
C ASP A 191 -16.58 7.45 15.54
N GLN A 192 -15.98 6.40 16.13
CA GLN A 192 -14.64 6.45 16.68
C GLN A 192 -13.60 6.77 15.60
N VAL A 193 -13.65 6.11 14.46
CA VAL A 193 -12.74 6.40 13.33
C VAL A 193 -12.89 7.85 12.86
N ILE A 194 -14.12 8.33 12.68
CA ILE A 194 -14.37 9.69 12.22
C ILE A 194 -13.94 10.75 13.26
N SER A 195 -13.95 10.39 14.55
CA SER A 195 -13.40 11.24 15.59
C SER A 195 -11.87 11.34 15.56
N MET A 196 -11.18 10.25 15.12
CA MET A 196 -9.73 10.19 14.95
C MET A 196 -9.30 10.91 13.66
N ASP A 197 -10.01 10.64 12.58
CA ASP A 197 -9.84 11.27 11.28
C ASP A 197 -11.20 11.60 10.65
N SER A 198 -11.56 12.87 10.70
CA SER A 198 -12.82 13.36 10.14
C SER A 198 -12.94 13.21 8.63
N ARG A 199 -11.84 12.91 7.93
CA ARG A 199 -11.77 12.71 6.48
C ARG A 199 -11.70 11.24 6.08
N ASN A 200 -11.82 10.30 7.02
CA ASN A 200 -11.81 8.89 6.68
C ASN A 200 -13.04 8.52 5.85
N LEU A 201 -12.83 8.34 4.54
CA LEU A 201 -13.91 8.13 3.57
C LEU A 201 -14.59 6.77 3.75
N ILE A 202 -13.81 5.74 4.10
CA ILE A 202 -14.33 4.39 4.30
C ILE A 202 -15.28 4.35 5.49
N ALA A 203 -14.89 4.96 6.61
CA ALA A 203 -15.74 5.02 7.79
C ALA A 203 -17.01 5.83 7.52
N ARG A 204 -16.91 6.97 6.80
CA ARG A 204 -18.08 7.77 6.42
C ARG A 204 -19.00 7.01 5.47
N PHE A 205 -18.45 6.36 4.45
CA PHE A 205 -19.24 5.57 3.51
C PHE A 205 -20.01 4.45 4.24
N ASN A 206 -19.31 3.66 5.07
CA ASN A 206 -19.91 2.58 5.84
C ASN A 206 -20.94 3.09 6.84
N ARG A 207 -20.65 4.22 7.54
CA ARG A 207 -21.63 4.85 8.44
C ARG A 207 -22.85 5.37 7.70
N GLY A 208 -22.66 5.95 6.51
CA GLY A 208 -23.76 6.39 5.64
C GLY A 208 -24.69 5.23 5.26
N LEU A 209 -24.12 4.08 4.87
CA LEU A 209 -24.92 2.87 4.58
C LEU A 209 -25.66 2.37 5.83
N LEU A 210 -25.00 2.36 6.99
CA LEU A 210 -25.62 1.94 8.24
C LEU A 210 -26.74 2.89 8.66
N ARG A 211 -26.56 4.21 8.52
CA ARG A 211 -27.58 5.23 8.77
C ARG A 211 -28.78 5.09 7.84
N PHE A 212 -28.53 4.78 6.57
CA PHE A 212 -29.60 4.45 5.62
C PHE A 212 -30.43 3.26 6.10
N GLN A 213 -29.79 2.19 6.52
CA GLN A 213 -30.48 0.99 7.00
C GLN A 213 -31.35 1.25 8.25
N VAL A 214 -30.93 2.14 9.13
CA VAL A 214 -31.68 2.50 10.33
C VAL A 214 -32.66 3.66 10.13
N GLY A 215 -32.78 4.18 8.88
CA GLY A 215 -33.73 5.24 8.52
C GLY A 215 -33.26 6.65 8.86
N ASP A 216 -31.99 6.86 9.23
CA ASP A 216 -31.40 8.20 9.46
C ASP A 216 -30.90 8.81 8.14
N ASN A 217 -31.86 8.99 7.22
CA ASN A 217 -31.58 9.34 5.82
C ASN A 217 -30.84 10.68 5.67
N ASN A 218 -31.18 11.68 6.46
CA ASN A 218 -30.56 13.00 6.35
C ASN A 218 -29.08 12.98 6.72
N ARG A 219 -28.72 12.32 7.83
CA ARG A 219 -27.31 12.21 8.23
C ARG A 219 -26.54 11.23 7.32
N ALA A 220 -27.23 10.26 6.70
CA ALA A 220 -26.60 9.42 5.69
C ALA A 220 -26.21 10.23 4.45
N ILE A 221 -27.09 11.17 4.00
CA ILE A 221 -26.78 12.09 2.90
C ILE A 221 -25.56 12.95 3.23
N GLU A 222 -25.45 13.49 4.45
CA GLU A 222 -24.30 14.27 4.89
C GLU A 222 -22.99 13.46 4.82
N ASP A 223 -23.00 12.18 5.21
CA ASP A 223 -21.83 11.32 5.10
C ASP A 223 -21.42 11.10 3.64
N PHE A 224 -22.36 10.82 2.75
CA PHE A 224 -22.07 10.67 1.32
C PHE A 224 -21.67 11.99 0.65
N ASP A 225 -22.19 13.13 1.09
CA ASP A 225 -21.75 14.46 0.61
C ASP A 225 -20.26 14.67 0.83
N VAL A 226 -19.74 14.30 2.03
CA VAL A 226 -18.32 14.40 2.33
C VAL A 226 -17.50 13.44 1.46
N VAL A 227 -17.98 12.21 1.25
CA VAL A 227 -17.29 11.25 0.38
C VAL A 227 -17.19 11.79 -1.05
N ILE A 228 -18.31 12.28 -1.61
CA ILE A 228 -18.37 12.81 -2.98
C ILE A 228 -17.52 14.09 -3.14
N GLN A 229 -17.47 14.92 -2.11
CA GLN A 229 -16.65 16.14 -2.14
C GLN A 229 -15.15 15.82 -2.25
N GLN A 230 -14.69 14.74 -1.62
CA GLN A 230 -13.29 14.35 -1.61
C GLN A 230 -12.94 13.41 -2.76
N GLU A 231 -13.87 12.55 -3.16
CA GLU A 231 -13.77 11.61 -4.27
C GLU A 231 -14.93 11.84 -5.26
N PRO A 232 -14.81 12.80 -6.17
CA PRO A 232 -15.87 13.11 -7.14
C PRO A 232 -16.16 11.98 -8.14
N ASP A 233 -15.31 10.96 -8.19
CA ASP A 233 -15.43 9.74 -8.99
C ASP A 233 -15.95 8.55 -8.18
N ASN A 234 -16.37 8.74 -6.94
CA ASN A 234 -16.98 7.69 -6.12
C ASN A 234 -18.46 7.51 -6.49
N TYR A 235 -18.69 6.81 -7.60
CA TYR A 235 -20.04 6.60 -8.14
C TYR A 235 -20.95 5.77 -7.22
N MET A 236 -20.37 4.95 -6.33
CA MET A 236 -21.13 4.23 -5.30
C MET A 236 -21.77 5.20 -4.30
N ALA A 237 -21.04 6.24 -3.90
CA ALA A 237 -21.58 7.27 -3.02
C ALA A 237 -22.71 8.06 -3.69
N TYR A 238 -22.57 8.41 -4.98
CA TYR A 238 -23.64 9.06 -5.75
C TYR A 238 -24.90 8.18 -5.81
N TYR A 239 -24.75 6.89 -6.11
CA TYR A 239 -25.89 5.98 -6.20
C TYR A 239 -26.65 5.86 -4.87
N ASN A 240 -25.92 5.66 -3.77
CA ASN A 240 -26.53 5.56 -2.45
C ASN A 240 -27.15 6.89 -2.00
N ARG A 241 -26.53 8.02 -2.30
CA ARG A 241 -27.12 9.33 -2.04
C ARG A 241 -28.37 9.58 -2.88
N ALA A 242 -28.38 9.13 -4.13
CA ALA A 242 -29.56 9.22 -4.98
C ALA A 242 -30.76 8.43 -4.41
N LEU A 243 -30.54 7.22 -3.91
CA LEU A 243 -31.57 6.42 -3.23
C LEU A 243 -32.13 7.17 -2.01
N LEU A 244 -31.25 7.74 -1.18
CA LEU A 244 -31.64 8.51 0.00
C LEU A 244 -32.40 9.79 -0.35
N ARG A 245 -31.96 10.53 -1.37
CA ARG A 245 -32.65 11.70 -1.88
C ARG A 245 -34.03 11.36 -2.41
N PHE A 246 -34.17 10.22 -3.06
CA PHE A 246 -35.46 9.72 -3.50
C PHE A 246 -36.39 9.44 -2.29
N GLU A 247 -35.88 8.73 -1.27
CA GLU A 247 -36.67 8.43 -0.05
C GLU A 247 -37.05 9.69 0.75
N THR A 248 -36.21 10.72 0.72
CA THR A 248 -36.49 11.99 1.40
C THR A 248 -37.28 12.99 0.56
N GLY A 249 -37.67 12.61 -0.69
CA GLY A 249 -38.45 13.43 -1.58
C GLY A 249 -37.71 14.44 -2.43
N ASP A 250 -36.35 14.49 -2.33
CA ASP A 250 -35.53 15.27 -3.26
C ASP A 250 -35.34 14.52 -4.59
N TYR A 251 -36.45 14.36 -5.32
CA TYR A 251 -36.42 13.65 -6.60
C TYR A 251 -35.52 14.31 -7.65
N ARG A 252 -35.36 15.65 -7.59
CA ARG A 252 -34.50 16.36 -8.53
C ARG A 252 -33.04 16.06 -8.27
N GLY A 253 -32.60 16.12 -7.01
CA GLY A 253 -31.26 15.74 -6.60
C GLY A 253 -30.96 14.26 -6.89
N ALA A 254 -31.95 13.37 -6.68
CA ALA A 254 -31.83 11.96 -7.02
C ALA A 254 -31.54 11.74 -8.52
N VAL A 255 -32.31 12.42 -9.40
CA VAL A 255 -32.08 12.32 -10.87
C VAL A 255 -30.68 12.80 -11.24
N GLN A 256 -30.20 13.92 -10.66
CA GLN A 256 -28.86 14.44 -10.92
C GLN A 256 -27.76 13.43 -10.54
N ASP A 257 -27.88 12.81 -9.36
CA ASP A 257 -26.91 11.81 -8.91
C ASP A 257 -26.95 10.54 -9.78
N TYR A 258 -28.15 10.05 -10.15
CA TYR A 258 -28.28 8.94 -11.11
C TYR A 258 -27.70 9.29 -12.49
N ASP A 259 -27.80 10.53 -12.95
CA ASP A 259 -27.23 10.98 -14.22
C ASP A 259 -25.70 10.84 -14.20
N VAL A 260 -25.03 11.18 -13.06
CA VAL A 260 -23.60 11.00 -12.89
C VAL A 260 -23.23 9.52 -12.96
N VAL A 261 -23.96 8.66 -12.25
CA VAL A 261 -23.70 7.22 -12.24
C VAL A 261 -23.90 6.60 -13.64
N LEU A 262 -25.01 6.92 -14.30
CA LEU A 262 -25.36 6.32 -15.60
C LEU A 262 -24.55 6.85 -16.76
N LYS A 263 -23.91 8.01 -16.61
CA LYS A 263 -22.91 8.49 -17.55
C LYS A 263 -21.67 7.61 -17.53
N GLN A 264 -21.24 7.16 -16.37
CA GLN A 264 -20.08 6.29 -16.19
C GLN A 264 -20.42 4.82 -16.44
N TYR A 265 -21.62 4.39 -16.03
CA TYR A 265 -22.09 3.01 -16.15
C TYR A 265 -23.37 2.94 -16.99
N PRO A 266 -23.27 3.07 -18.33
CA PRO A 266 -24.42 3.14 -19.22
C PRO A 266 -25.20 1.81 -19.34
N THR A 267 -24.71 0.72 -18.78
CA THR A 267 -25.35 -0.60 -18.73
C THR A 267 -25.92 -0.93 -17.34
N PHE A 268 -25.85 0.00 -16.39
CA PHE A 268 -26.35 -0.22 -15.04
C PHE A 268 -27.88 -0.16 -14.97
N GLN A 269 -28.51 -1.29 -15.21
CA GLN A 269 -29.96 -1.47 -15.23
C GLN A 269 -30.69 -0.95 -13.96
N PRO A 270 -30.22 -1.24 -12.71
CA PRO A 270 -30.88 -0.70 -11.52
C PRO A 270 -30.90 0.83 -11.45
N GLY A 271 -29.85 1.49 -11.93
CA GLY A 271 -29.79 2.95 -11.98
C GLY A 271 -30.84 3.55 -12.93
N PHE A 272 -31.10 2.92 -14.08
CA PHE A 272 -32.17 3.34 -14.99
C PHE A 272 -33.56 3.17 -14.38
N VAL A 273 -33.81 2.04 -13.69
CA VAL A 273 -35.07 1.80 -13.00
C VAL A 273 -35.30 2.87 -11.93
N SER A 274 -34.35 3.10 -11.07
CA SER A 274 -34.45 4.08 -9.97
C SER A 274 -34.59 5.51 -10.51
N ARG A 275 -33.87 5.88 -11.59
CA ARG A 275 -34.01 7.20 -12.22
C ARG A 275 -35.36 7.36 -12.90
N SER A 276 -35.90 6.32 -13.51
CA SER A 276 -37.26 6.31 -14.07
C SER A 276 -38.31 6.65 -13.00
N GLU A 277 -38.24 6.00 -11.83
CA GLU A 277 -39.15 6.27 -10.72
C GLU A 277 -39.01 7.72 -10.21
N ALA A 278 -37.79 8.22 -10.07
CA ALA A 278 -37.56 9.61 -9.65
C ALA A 278 -38.11 10.62 -10.67
N LYS A 279 -37.93 10.40 -11.98
CA LYS A 279 -38.50 11.24 -13.04
C LYS A 279 -40.03 11.20 -13.03
N ARG A 280 -40.62 10.03 -12.78
CA ARG A 280 -42.09 9.88 -12.68
C ARG A 280 -42.66 10.70 -11.50
N LYS A 281 -41.94 10.74 -10.36
CA LYS A 281 -42.32 11.60 -9.23
C LYS A 281 -42.21 13.09 -9.54
N LEU A 282 -41.32 13.48 -10.48
CA LEU A 282 -41.17 14.86 -10.98
C LEU A 282 -42.21 15.23 -12.07
N GLY A 283 -43.01 14.27 -12.55
CA GLY A 283 -43.93 14.46 -13.66
C GLY A 283 -43.30 14.35 -15.07
N ASP A 284 -42.03 14.01 -15.16
CA ASP A 284 -41.36 13.71 -16.43
C ASP A 284 -41.64 12.27 -16.87
N ASN A 285 -42.88 12.03 -17.30
CA ASN A 285 -43.32 10.69 -17.70
C ASN A 285 -42.56 10.21 -18.96
N VAL A 286 -42.24 11.11 -19.90
CA VAL A 286 -41.54 10.74 -21.14
C VAL A 286 -40.11 10.29 -20.84
N GLY A 287 -39.40 11.03 -20.00
CA GLY A 287 -38.07 10.66 -19.53
C GLY A 287 -38.06 9.38 -18.71
N ALA A 288 -39.10 9.20 -17.87
CA ALA A 288 -39.29 7.99 -17.07
C ALA A 288 -39.48 6.75 -17.95
N ASP A 289 -40.39 6.82 -18.92
CA ASP A 289 -40.65 5.70 -19.83
C ASP A 289 -39.41 5.34 -20.67
N ARG A 290 -38.66 6.35 -21.11
CA ARG A 290 -37.39 6.12 -21.83
C ARG A 290 -36.41 5.31 -20.99
N ASP A 291 -36.19 5.68 -19.73
CA ASP A 291 -35.29 4.98 -18.81
C ASP A 291 -35.80 3.57 -18.50
N TYR A 292 -37.11 3.41 -18.29
CA TYR A 292 -37.75 2.11 -18.05
C TYR A 292 -37.54 1.14 -19.23
N TRP A 293 -37.81 1.60 -20.46
CA TRP A 293 -37.62 0.76 -21.64
C TRP A 293 -36.13 0.46 -21.90
N ALA A 294 -35.21 1.39 -21.57
CA ALA A 294 -33.81 1.12 -21.61
C ALA A 294 -33.40 -0.02 -20.66
N ALA A 295 -33.91 -0.01 -19.43
CA ALA A 295 -33.68 -1.06 -18.46
C ALA A 295 -34.19 -2.42 -18.91
N ILE A 296 -35.45 -2.48 -19.48
CA ILE A 296 -36.03 -3.71 -20.02
C ILE A 296 -35.19 -4.27 -21.17
N LYS A 297 -34.76 -3.41 -22.09
CA LYS A 297 -33.88 -3.82 -23.21
C LYS A 297 -32.55 -4.42 -22.72
N MET A 298 -31.97 -3.85 -21.68
CA MET A 298 -30.74 -4.39 -21.08
C MET A 298 -30.98 -5.76 -20.45
N GLU A 299 -32.11 -5.94 -19.77
CA GLU A 299 -32.48 -7.23 -19.19
C GLU A 299 -32.69 -8.33 -20.27
N GLU A 300 -33.34 -7.97 -21.38
CA GLU A 300 -33.53 -8.89 -22.53
C GLU A 300 -32.16 -9.23 -23.17
N GLN A 301 -31.26 -8.25 -23.34
CA GLN A 301 -29.92 -8.49 -23.88
C GLN A 301 -29.10 -9.38 -22.95
N ALA A 302 -29.20 -9.20 -21.63
CA ALA A 302 -28.55 -10.07 -20.65
C ALA A 302 -29.09 -11.52 -20.71
N LYS A 303 -30.41 -11.70 -20.87
CA LYS A 303 -31.02 -13.03 -21.02
C LYS A 303 -30.61 -13.73 -22.32
N ASN A 304 -30.36 -12.96 -23.38
CA ASN A 304 -29.96 -13.48 -24.69
C ASN A 304 -28.43 -13.68 -24.81
N GLY A 305 -27.67 -13.49 -23.74
CA GLY A 305 -26.21 -13.64 -23.73
C GLY A 305 -25.44 -12.55 -24.51
N GLN A 306 -26.10 -11.45 -24.84
CA GLN A 306 -25.56 -10.31 -25.56
C GLN A 306 -24.97 -9.23 -24.65
N LEU A 307 -25.23 -9.32 -23.34
CA LEU A 307 -24.55 -8.56 -22.29
C LEU A 307 -23.81 -9.52 -21.36
N PRO A 308 -22.66 -9.14 -20.75
CA PRO A 308 -22.03 -9.94 -19.72
C PRO A 308 -23.04 -10.23 -18.61
N LYS A 309 -23.22 -11.52 -18.27
CA LYS A 309 -24.15 -11.92 -17.20
C LYS A 309 -23.69 -11.24 -15.91
N THR A 310 -24.46 -10.29 -15.40
CA THR A 310 -24.33 -9.83 -14.02
C THR A 310 -24.70 -11.01 -13.13
N SER A 311 -23.73 -11.69 -12.57
CA SER A 311 -23.95 -12.81 -11.67
C SER A 311 -24.58 -12.30 -10.37
N SER A 312 -25.91 -12.46 -10.29
CA SER A 312 -26.65 -12.43 -9.03
C SER A 312 -26.42 -13.77 -8.32
N SER A 313 -25.27 -13.96 -7.73
CA SER A 313 -25.01 -15.07 -6.82
C SER A 313 -24.01 -14.60 -5.78
N GLY A 314 -24.45 -14.59 -4.54
CA GLY A 314 -23.59 -14.35 -3.40
C GLY A 314 -22.55 -15.46 -3.29
N SER A 315 -21.34 -15.13 -3.62
CA SER A 315 -20.16 -15.89 -3.28
C SER A 315 -19.05 -14.88 -3.05
N ASN A 316 -18.56 -14.87 -1.81
CA ASN A 316 -17.40 -14.12 -1.38
C ASN A 316 -16.16 -14.71 -2.05
N THR A 317 -15.82 -14.23 -3.23
CA THR A 317 -14.50 -14.44 -3.79
C THR A 317 -13.90 -13.09 -4.12
N ALA A 318 -12.78 -12.80 -3.47
CA ALA A 318 -11.90 -11.71 -3.83
C ALA A 318 -11.60 -11.84 -5.34
N VAL A 319 -11.95 -10.81 -6.12
CA VAL A 319 -11.70 -10.82 -7.56
C VAL A 319 -10.32 -10.25 -7.77
N ASN A 320 -9.36 -11.14 -7.97
CA ASN A 320 -8.07 -10.80 -8.57
C ASN A 320 -8.33 -10.33 -10.00
N GLY A 321 -8.13 -9.06 -10.25
CA GLY A 321 -8.25 -8.47 -11.58
C GLY A 321 -6.89 -8.44 -12.25
N ASP A 322 -6.64 -9.39 -13.17
CA ASP A 322 -5.56 -9.22 -14.14
C ASP A 322 -5.91 -8.07 -15.07
N ALA A 323 -5.27 -6.94 -14.90
CA ALA A 323 -5.33 -5.83 -15.84
C ALA A 323 -4.03 -5.81 -16.67
N LYS A 324 -4.08 -6.44 -17.84
CA LYS A 324 -3.18 -6.03 -18.92
C LYS A 324 -3.67 -4.69 -19.44
N THR A 325 -2.82 -3.69 -19.37
CA THR A 325 -3.02 -2.38 -19.97
C THR A 325 -3.13 -2.54 -21.49
N ASP A 326 -4.35 -2.44 -21.99
CA ASP A 326 -4.61 -2.11 -23.37
C ASP A 326 -5.53 -0.88 -23.35
N ASP A 327 -5.03 0.23 -23.94
CA ASP A 327 -5.59 1.59 -23.85
C ASP A 327 -6.86 1.77 -24.70
N SER A 328 -7.82 0.87 -24.63
CA SER A 328 -9.12 1.09 -25.25
C SER A 328 -10.16 1.47 -24.19
N GLU A 329 -10.88 2.57 -24.43
CA GLU A 329 -12.01 3.01 -23.59
C GLU A 329 -13.07 1.91 -23.37
N GLU A 330 -13.13 0.92 -24.25
CA GLU A 330 -14.03 -0.24 -24.15
C GLU A 330 -13.63 -1.20 -23.01
N ASN A 331 -12.34 -1.47 -22.82
CA ASN A 331 -11.85 -2.35 -21.73
C ASN A 331 -12.05 -1.75 -20.34
N THR A 332 -11.95 -0.41 -20.24
CA THR A 332 -12.20 0.31 -18.96
C THR A 332 -13.69 0.23 -18.57
N ARG A 333 -14.60 0.21 -19.55
CA ARG A 333 -16.04 0.07 -19.32
C ARG A 333 -16.44 -1.34 -18.88
N GLU A 334 -15.87 -2.39 -19.50
CA GLU A 334 -16.12 -3.78 -19.08
C GLU A 334 -15.64 -4.09 -17.66
N GLN A 335 -14.54 -3.50 -17.22
CA GLN A 335 -14.03 -3.68 -15.86
C GLN A 335 -14.87 -2.91 -14.83
N SER A 336 -15.39 -1.73 -15.18
CA SER A 336 -16.23 -0.95 -14.29
C SER A 336 -17.60 -1.62 -14.09
N ASP A 337 -18.17 -2.23 -15.12
CA ASP A 337 -19.46 -2.94 -15.05
C ASP A 337 -19.39 -4.18 -14.14
N LYS A 338 -18.23 -4.83 -14.01
CA LYS A 338 -18.02 -5.96 -13.07
C LYS A 338 -18.07 -5.54 -11.59
N ASN A 339 -17.83 -4.28 -11.29
CA ASN A 339 -17.81 -3.76 -9.91
C ASN A 339 -19.16 -3.18 -9.45
N ILE A 340 -20.13 -3.05 -10.33
CA ILE A 340 -21.39 -2.36 -10.08
C ILE A 340 -22.29 -3.05 -9.03
N ASN A 341 -22.12 -4.37 -8.84
CA ASN A 341 -22.85 -5.13 -7.83
C ASN A 341 -22.38 -4.86 -6.38
N LYS A 342 -21.36 -4.00 -6.20
CA LYS A 342 -20.81 -3.62 -4.89
C LYS A 342 -21.41 -2.33 -4.32
N PHE A 343 -22.36 -1.67 -5.02
CA PHE A 343 -22.84 -0.34 -4.66
C PHE A 343 -23.41 -0.21 -3.24
N ASN A 344 -23.99 -1.26 -2.68
CA ASN A 344 -24.59 -1.24 -1.35
C ASN A 344 -23.81 -2.06 -0.31
N ARG A 345 -22.55 -2.40 -0.57
CA ARG A 345 -21.73 -3.17 0.37
C ARG A 345 -20.86 -2.27 1.22
N LEU A 346 -20.76 -2.60 2.50
CA LEU A 346 -19.76 -1.99 3.39
C LEU A 346 -18.35 -2.28 2.87
N VAL A 347 -17.48 -1.29 2.98
CA VAL A 347 -16.10 -1.36 2.49
C VAL A 347 -15.19 -1.84 3.62
N VAL A 348 -14.42 -2.89 3.36
CA VAL A 348 -13.37 -3.35 4.27
C VAL A 348 -12.24 -2.33 4.25
N TYR A 349 -11.72 -1.98 5.41
CA TYR A 349 -10.52 -1.16 5.50
C TYR A 349 -9.32 -2.00 5.09
N ASP A 350 -8.59 -1.50 4.09
CA ASP A 350 -7.30 -2.03 3.69
C ASP A 350 -6.27 -0.89 3.80
N LYS A 351 -5.18 -1.15 4.50
CA LYS A 351 -4.15 -0.15 4.83
C LYS A 351 -3.47 0.46 3.59
N GLU A 352 -3.55 -0.23 2.45
CA GLU A 352 -2.99 0.27 1.19
C GLU A 352 -3.72 1.46 0.59
N GLN A 353 -5.01 1.65 0.89
CA GLN A 353 -5.78 2.77 0.35
C GLN A 353 -5.32 4.15 0.85
N GLU A 354 -4.56 4.21 1.94
CA GLU A 354 -4.10 5.47 2.54
C GLU A 354 -2.73 5.96 2.04
N ARG A 355 -1.95 5.14 1.36
CA ARG A 355 -0.62 5.55 0.89
C ARG A 355 -0.67 6.37 -0.39
N LYS A 356 -1.10 7.63 -0.29
CA LYS A 356 -0.75 8.63 -1.30
C LYS A 356 0.69 9.07 -1.03
N SER A 357 1.65 8.66 -1.89
CA SER A 357 3.02 9.14 -1.82
C SER A 357 3.06 10.68 -1.78
N LYS A 358 3.90 11.22 -0.90
CA LYS A 358 4.10 12.66 -0.72
C LYS A 358 4.68 13.39 -1.95
N TYR A 359 5.22 12.63 -2.89
CA TYR A 359 5.93 13.17 -4.05
C TYR A 359 5.25 12.75 -5.34
N GLN A 360 4.90 13.72 -6.18
CA GLN A 360 4.43 13.48 -7.54
C GLN A 360 5.66 13.37 -8.46
N SER A 361 6.03 12.16 -8.84
CA SER A 361 7.01 11.88 -9.88
C SER A 361 6.29 11.44 -11.15
N GLU A 362 6.70 11.94 -12.31
CA GLU A 362 6.18 11.52 -13.62
C GLU A 362 6.53 10.06 -13.96
N VAL A 363 7.38 9.40 -13.17
CA VAL A 363 7.87 8.01 -13.35
C VAL A 363 7.27 7.06 -12.33
N ARG A 364 6.02 7.24 -11.91
CA ARG A 364 5.36 6.32 -11.01
C ARG A 364 4.98 5.02 -11.71
N GLY A 365 5.74 3.96 -11.43
CA GLY A 365 5.24 2.61 -11.56
C GLY A 365 4.06 2.42 -10.61
N ARG A 366 2.90 2.04 -11.12
CA ARG A 366 1.73 1.72 -10.31
C ARG A 366 1.95 0.35 -9.70
N VAL A 367 2.16 0.30 -8.38
CA VAL A 367 2.02 -0.96 -7.63
C VAL A 367 0.55 -1.36 -7.70
N GLN A 368 0.23 -2.42 -8.44
CA GLN A 368 -1.16 -2.80 -8.75
C GLN A 368 -1.66 -3.99 -7.94
N ASP A 369 -0.94 -4.52 -6.97
CA ASP A 369 -1.47 -5.63 -6.18
C ASP A 369 -1.86 -5.21 -4.78
N ARG A 370 -3.17 -5.19 -4.54
CA ARG A 370 -3.82 -4.53 -3.40
C ARG A 370 -4.06 -5.44 -2.20
N ASN A 371 -3.65 -6.70 -2.25
CA ASN A 371 -4.05 -7.69 -1.24
C ASN A 371 -2.91 -8.26 -0.40
N VAL A 372 -1.65 -8.04 -0.77
CA VAL A 372 -0.51 -8.49 0.01
C VAL A 372 0.26 -7.28 0.49
N HIS A 373 0.00 -6.90 1.73
CA HIS A 373 0.78 -5.87 2.40
C HIS A 373 2.06 -6.51 2.92
N VAL A 374 3.09 -6.47 2.11
CA VAL A 374 4.42 -6.75 2.59
C VAL A 374 5.15 -5.42 2.61
N ASP A 375 5.33 -4.89 3.81
CA ASP A 375 6.30 -3.82 3.98
C ASP A 375 7.66 -4.35 3.55
N LEU A 376 8.24 -3.74 2.49
CA LEU A 376 9.62 -4.01 2.16
C LEU A 376 10.43 -3.78 3.43
N GLU A 377 11.25 -4.76 3.80
CA GLU A 377 12.10 -4.59 4.97
C GLU A 377 12.98 -3.35 4.82
N PRO A 378 13.17 -2.58 5.89
CA PRO A 378 13.97 -1.37 5.82
C PRO A 378 15.34 -1.68 5.26
N GLN A 379 15.76 -0.86 4.29
CA GLN A 379 17.09 -0.95 3.71
C GLN A 379 18.14 -0.71 4.77
N PHE A 380 19.33 -1.29 4.57
CA PHE A 380 20.49 -0.85 5.34
C PHE A 380 20.75 0.63 5.07
N VAL A 381 20.70 1.41 6.12
CA VAL A 381 20.97 2.83 6.07
C VAL A 381 22.40 3.07 6.52
N LEU A 382 23.16 3.84 5.75
CA LEU A 382 24.40 4.39 6.21
C LEU A 382 24.10 5.59 7.08
N THR A 383 24.58 5.56 8.30
CA THR A 383 24.32 6.60 9.30
C THR A 383 25.57 6.85 10.14
N TYR A 384 25.56 7.96 10.86
CA TYR A 384 26.54 8.23 11.91
C TYR A 384 26.04 7.76 13.29
N TYR A 385 24.80 7.30 13.41
CA TYR A 385 24.16 6.99 14.69
C TYR A 385 23.71 5.55 14.77
N GLU A 386 23.77 4.96 15.94
CA GLU A 386 23.17 3.69 16.28
C GLU A 386 21.96 3.92 17.19
N LYS A 387 20.86 3.21 16.95
CA LYS A 387 19.80 3.11 17.92
C LYS A 387 20.34 2.34 19.13
N ALA A 388 20.23 2.90 20.31
CA ALA A 388 20.64 2.22 21.53
C ALA A 388 19.69 1.05 21.82
N ASP A 389 20.04 -0.15 21.38
CA ASP A 389 19.35 -1.38 21.75
C ASP A 389 20.16 -2.06 22.86
N PRO A 390 19.62 -2.22 24.07
CA PRO A 390 20.34 -2.84 25.19
C PRO A 390 20.56 -4.35 25.03
N VAL A 391 19.96 -5.04 24.04
CA VAL A 391 19.90 -6.50 23.98
C VAL A 391 20.62 -7.13 22.78
N LYS A 392 20.84 -6.42 21.67
CA LYS A 392 21.47 -7.01 20.48
C LYS A 392 22.41 -6.04 19.77
N LYS A 393 23.71 -6.23 19.93
CA LYS A 393 24.72 -5.67 19.03
C LYS A 393 24.91 -6.60 17.83
N LEU A 394 24.09 -6.48 16.81
CA LEU A 394 24.45 -6.92 15.47
C LEU A 394 25.29 -5.80 14.83
N VAL A 395 26.58 -5.96 14.87
CA VAL A 395 27.49 -5.06 14.15
C VAL A 395 27.55 -5.56 12.70
N TYR A 396 26.94 -4.83 11.81
CA TYR A 396 27.11 -5.08 10.38
C TYR A 396 28.49 -4.59 9.94
N TYR A 397 29.29 -5.52 9.48
CA TYR A 397 30.64 -5.26 8.98
C TYR A 397 30.61 -5.20 7.46
N ASP A 398 31.04 -4.08 6.89
CA ASP A 398 31.38 -3.97 5.48
C ASP A 398 32.82 -3.44 5.35
N LYS A 399 33.62 -4.22 4.64
CA LYS A 399 35.07 -3.92 4.51
C LYS A 399 35.31 -2.56 3.85
N MET A 400 34.49 -2.19 2.84
CA MET A 400 34.70 -0.93 2.13
C MET A 400 34.40 0.27 3.03
N VAL A 401 33.36 0.17 3.87
CA VAL A 401 33.01 1.22 4.84
C VAL A 401 34.08 1.34 5.90
N GLU A 402 34.65 0.23 6.40
CA GLU A 402 35.74 0.26 7.38
C GLU A 402 37.06 0.79 6.78
N ASP A 403 37.38 0.38 5.55
CA ASP A 403 38.53 0.89 4.84
C ASP A 403 38.43 2.41 4.60
N TYR A 404 37.22 2.90 4.29
CA TYR A 404 36.96 4.33 4.13
C TYR A 404 36.99 5.08 5.46
N ASN A 405 36.40 4.53 6.50
CA ASN A 405 36.49 5.07 7.87
C ASN A 405 37.97 5.15 8.34
N GLY A 406 38.79 4.18 7.93
CA GLY A 406 40.22 4.13 8.24
C GLY A 406 41.03 5.27 7.62
N GLN A 407 40.57 5.84 6.52
CA GLN A 407 41.20 7.00 5.86
C GLN A 407 40.92 8.33 6.60
N MET A 408 39.99 8.36 7.55
CA MET A 408 39.60 9.53 8.35
C MET A 408 39.25 10.78 7.50
N VAL A 409 38.69 10.59 6.33
CA VAL A 409 38.31 11.68 5.40
C VAL A 409 36.97 12.34 5.78
N LEU A 410 36.10 11.63 6.50
CA LEU A 410 34.88 12.18 7.03
C LEU A 410 35.06 12.61 8.49
N LYS A 411 34.28 13.60 8.89
CA LYS A 411 34.27 14.13 10.27
C LYS A 411 33.78 13.11 11.29
N ARG A 412 33.02 12.09 10.82
CA ARG A 412 32.42 11.02 11.64
C ARG A 412 32.57 9.69 10.93
N LYS A 413 32.61 8.63 11.74
CA LYS A 413 32.62 7.26 11.21
C LYS A 413 31.26 6.89 10.68
N LEU A 414 31.24 6.34 9.47
CA LEU A 414 30.06 5.72 8.88
C LEU A 414 29.76 4.40 9.56
N ARG A 415 28.47 4.11 9.75
CA ARG A 415 27.95 2.86 10.31
C ARG A 415 26.84 2.34 9.43
N ILE A 416 26.70 1.04 9.35
CA ILE A 416 25.62 0.37 8.63
C ILE A 416 24.61 -0.11 9.65
N THR A 417 23.35 0.29 9.50
CA THR A 417 22.24 -0.15 10.34
C THR A 417 21.01 -0.47 9.48
N ASN A 418 20.19 -1.36 9.94
CA ASN A 418 18.86 -1.64 9.36
C ASN A 418 17.73 -0.90 10.10
N GLU A 419 18.07 -0.16 11.14
CA GLU A 419 17.10 0.63 11.90
C GLU A 419 17.50 2.11 11.86
N GLU A 420 16.66 2.94 11.25
CA GLU A 420 16.80 4.39 11.35
C GLU A 420 16.48 4.86 12.76
N ALA A 421 17.45 5.52 13.38
CA ALA A 421 17.17 6.30 14.57
C ALA A 421 16.72 7.69 14.12
N ALA A 422 15.53 8.11 14.53
CA ALA A 422 15.10 9.49 14.34
C ALA A 422 16.13 10.42 15.03
N LEU A 423 16.63 11.41 14.27
CA LEU A 423 17.56 12.39 14.81
C LEU A 423 16.87 13.26 15.85
N THR A 424 17.58 13.56 16.94
CA THR A 424 17.14 14.59 17.89
C THR A 424 17.35 15.98 17.28
N GLU A 425 16.64 17.01 17.80
CA GLU A 425 16.83 18.38 17.33
C GLU A 425 18.29 18.85 17.42
N ASP A 426 19.00 18.48 18.48
CA ASP A 426 20.44 18.78 18.63
C ASP A 426 21.29 18.09 17.55
N GLN A 427 20.97 16.86 17.20
CA GLN A 427 21.67 16.13 16.13
C GLN A 427 21.41 16.75 14.77
N ILE A 428 20.18 17.17 14.48
CA ILE A 428 19.82 17.88 13.25
C ILE A 428 20.64 19.18 13.13
N ALA A 429 20.70 19.97 14.21
CA ALA A 429 21.50 21.21 14.23
C ALA A 429 23.00 20.95 13.94
N VAL A 430 23.54 19.86 14.46
CA VAL A 430 24.92 19.45 14.22
C VAL A 430 25.16 19.06 12.74
N HIS A 431 24.19 18.45 12.06
CA HIS A 431 24.30 18.12 10.63
C HIS A 431 24.23 19.38 9.77
N PHE A 432 23.37 20.35 10.07
CA PHE A 432 23.36 21.63 9.37
C PHE A 432 24.69 22.37 9.52
N ALA A 433 25.27 22.40 10.72
CA ALA A 433 26.60 23.00 10.92
C ALA A 433 27.69 22.26 10.12
N SER A 434 27.61 20.91 10.02
CA SER A 434 28.53 20.11 9.21
C SER A 434 28.38 20.38 7.70
N ILE A 435 27.14 20.59 7.22
CA ILE A 435 26.85 20.99 5.82
C ILE A 435 27.52 22.33 5.49
N ASP A 436 27.44 23.30 6.40
CA ASP A 436 28.09 24.61 6.25
C ASP A 436 29.63 24.47 6.21
N GLU A 437 30.20 23.61 7.06
CA GLU A 437 31.64 23.36 7.09
C GLU A 437 32.14 22.67 5.80
N TYR A 438 31.42 21.63 5.29
CA TYR A 438 31.75 21.03 4.00
C TYR A 438 31.56 22.00 2.84
N SER A 439 30.57 22.91 2.92
CA SER A 439 30.40 23.98 1.94
C SER A 439 31.61 24.89 1.87
N ALA A 440 32.17 25.29 3.02
CA ALA A 440 33.38 26.06 3.09
C ALA A 440 34.63 25.28 2.62
N GLU A 441 34.68 23.96 2.80
CA GLU A 441 35.73 23.09 2.23
C GLU A 441 35.66 23.05 0.70
N ILE A 442 34.46 22.89 0.15
CA ILE A 442 34.21 22.88 -1.31
C ILE A 442 34.55 24.22 -1.93
N GLU A 443 34.27 25.36 -1.26
CA GLU A 443 34.68 26.68 -1.74
C GLU A 443 36.21 26.82 -1.82
N ARG A 444 36.96 26.21 -0.88
CA ARG A 444 38.43 26.21 -0.88
C ARG A 444 39.02 25.25 -1.91
N ASP A 445 38.46 24.08 -2.04
CA ASP A 445 38.86 23.06 -3.01
C ASP A 445 37.63 22.46 -3.73
N PRO A 446 37.21 23.03 -4.86
CA PRO A 446 36.05 22.56 -5.62
C PRO A 446 36.24 21.16 -6.24
N ASN A 447 37.44 20.57 -6.18
CA ASN A 447 37.72 19.24 -6.70
C ASN A 447 37.72 18.15 -5.61
N ASN A 448 37.44 18.52 -4.37
CA ASN A 448 37.44 17.57 -3.25
C ASN A 448 36.18 16.70 -3.27
N ALA A 449 36.20 15.53 -3.94
CA ALA A 449 35.12 14.58 -4.02
C ALA A 449 34.61 14.12 -2.63
N ASN A 450 35.54 13.98 -1.65
CA ASN A 450 35.17 13.58 -0.29
C ASN A 450 34.35 14.63 0.44
N ALA A 451 34.60 15.92 0.21
CA ALA A 451 33.79 16.99 0.81
C ALA A 451 32.35 16.98 0.26
N TYR A 452 32.17 16.78 -1.04
CA TYR A 452 30.85 16.59 -1.64
C TYR A 452 30.14 15.35 -1.08
N PHE A 453 30.86 14.23 -0.97
CA PHE A 453 30.31 13.00 -0.40
C PHE A 453 29.90 13.20 1.06
N GLY A 454 30.73 13.82 1.89
CA GLY A 454 30.40 14.11 3.29
C GLY A 454 29.19 15.01 3.44
N ARG A 455 29.08 16.07 2.62
CA ARG A 455 27.91 16.95 2.60
C ARG A 455 26.64 16.21 2.13
N ALA A 456 26.75 15.33 1.14
CA ALA A 456 25.66 14.50 0.68
C ALA A 456 25.13 13.56 1.78
N MET A 457 26.05 12.96 2.57
CA MET A 457 25.68 12.12 3.70
C MET A 457 24.93 12.90 4.80
N ASP A 458 25.33 14.14 5.07
CA ASP A 458 24.61 14.99 6.01
C ASP A 458 23.21 15.36 5.49
N PHE A 459 23.06 15.67 4.18
CA PHE A 459 21.77 15.89 3.54
C PHE A 459 20.87 14.65 3.58
N MET A 460 21.43 13.43 3.39
CA MET A 460 20.69 12.18 3.56
C MET A 460 20.08 12.05 4.95
N LEU A 461 20.84 12.37 6.00
CA LEU A 461 20.42 12.24 7.39
C LEU A 461 19.34 13.25 7.78
N VAL A 462 19.38 14.46 7.23
CA VAL A 462 18.30 15.45 7.41
C VAL A 462 17.15 15.27 6.41
N GLN A 463 17.16 14.16 5.65
CA GLN A 463 16.12 13.78 4.66
C GLN A 463 15.95 14.76 3.50
N ASP A 464 16.95 15.57 3.19
CA ASP A 464 17.00 16.35 1.94
C ASP A 464 17.66 15.53 0.83
N PHE A 465 16.90 14.56 0.32
CA PHE A 465 17.40 13.63 -0.69
C PHE A 465 17.75 14.30 -2.02
N SER A 466 17.11 15.43 -2.33
CA SER A 466 17.39 16.18 -3.57
C SER A 466 18.78 16.80 -3.56
N GLU A 467 19.15 17.48 -2.47
CA GLU A 467 20.50 18.01 -2.31
C GLU A 467 21.53 16.88 -2.10
N ALA A 468 21.16 15.77 -1.44
CA ALA A 468 22.01 14.60 -1.35
C ALA A 468 22.39 14.05 -2.73
N ILE A 469 21.41 13.80 -3.62
CA ILE A 469 21.65 13.29 -4.98
C ILE A 469 22.56 14.23 -5.77
N LYS A 470 22.34 15.53 -5.70
CA LYS A 470 23.16 16.52 -6.35
C LYS A 470 24.62 16.45 -5.87
N ASN A 471 24.83 16.40 -4.57
CA ASN A 471 26.15 16.33 -3.99
C ASN A 471 26.85 14.98 -4.27
N PHE A 472 26.13 13.84 -4.26
CA PHE A 472 26.70 12.56 -4.71
C PHE A 472 27.09 12.61 -6.20
N SER A 473 26.29 13.26 -7.04
CA SER A 473 26.60 13.42 -8.46
C SER A 473 27.87 14.25 -8.66
N GLU A 474 28.02 15.34 -7.91
CA GLU A 474 29.24 16.17 -7.90
C GLU A 474 30.47 15.39 -7.43
N ALA A 475 30.33 14.53 -6.41
CA ALA A 475 31.43 13.66 -5.95
C ALA A 475 31.87 12.67 -7.03
N ILE A 476 30.90 12.05 -7.73
CA ILE A 476 31.12 11.09 -8.82
C ILE A 476 31.80 11.78 -10.03
N GLU A 477 31.36 12.99 -10.38
CA GLU A 477 31.95 13.74 -11.50
C GLU A 477 33.42 14.03 -11.28
N ARG A 478 33.82 14.34 -10.04
CA ARG A 478 35.22 14.64 -9.65
C ARG A 478 36.06 13.38 -9.49
N ASP A 479 35.49 12.34 -8.93
CA ASP A 479 36.13 11.03 -8.83
C ASP A 479 35.19 9.92 -9.31
N PRO A 480 35.22 9.59 -10.62
CA PRO A 480 34.41 8.51 -11.18
C PRO A 480 34.76 7.12 -10.58
N SER A 481 35.82 6.96 -9.85
CA SER A 481 36.20 5.72 -9.15
C SER A 481 35.58 5.62 -7.75
N PHE A 482 34.92 6.67 -7.27
CA PHE A 482 34.35 6.75 -5.92
C PHE A 482 33.08 5.92 -5.79
N THR A 483 33.27 4.61 -5.68
CA THR A 483 32.17 3.62 -5.70
C THR A 483 31.12 3.87 -4.60
N MET A 484 31.49 4.43 -3.46
CA MET A 484 30.55 4.71 -2.37
C MET A 484 29.53 5.81 -2.72
N ALA A 485 29.87 6.75 -3.61
CA ALA A 485 28.97 7.83 -3.99
C ALA A 485 27.86 7.39 -4.96
N TYR A 486 28.04 6.30 -5.69
CA TYR A 486 27.00 5.71 -6.51
C TYR A 486 25.96 5.00 -5.67
#